data_3b0f6a26e8c6686f20f2117787b588fa
#
_entry.id   3b0f6a26e8c6686f20f2117787b588fa
#
_cell.length_a   1.000
_cell.length_b   1.000
_cell.length_c   1.000
_cell.angle_alpha   90.00
_cell.angle_beta   90.00
_cell.angle_gamma   90.00
#
_symmetry.space_group_name_H-M   'P 1'
#
loop_
_entity.id
_entity.type
_entity.pdbx_description
1 polymer ?
#
loop_
_entity_poly.entity_id
_entity_poly.type
_entity_poly.pdbx_seq_one_letter_code
_entity_poly.pdbx_strand_id
1 'polypeptide(L)'
;MPECRRTWIRGDECIGCGRCRKVCPVDAITGGPKRLHAVIEDACTGCSLCQAACPIACISMVETGADWTSDKAAAASDRHQARKSRLERESLEQEARYAALGQGDLARKKAAIEAILALAAKK
;
A
#
# COMPACT_ATOMS: atom_id res chain seq x y z
N MET A 1 -26.43 13.60 12.43
CA MET A 1 -25.40 13.37 11.43
C MET A 1 -24.19 12.74 12.08
N PRO A 2 -23.57 11.73 11.46
CA PRO A 2 -22.38 11.15 12.04
C PRO A 2 -21.25 12.19 12.06
N GLU A 3 -20.60 12.32 13.18
CA GLU A 3 -19.44 13.19 13.31
C GLU A 3 -18.29 12.61 12.49
N CYS A 4 -17.58 13.48 11.78
CA CYS A 4 -16.39 13.05 11.05
C CYS A 4 -15.29 12.65 12.01
N ARG A 5 -14.74 11.49 11.79
CA ARG A 5 -13.54 11.02 12.47
C ARG A 5 -12.39 10.99 11.48
N ARG A 6 -11.21 11.20 11.98
CA ARG A 6 -9.99 11.04 11.21
C ARG A 6 -8.98 10.19 11.96
N THR A 7 -8.09 9.61 11.21
CA THR A 7 -6.98 8.86 11.76
C THR A 7 -5.87 9.82 12.20
N TRP A 8 -5.27 9.51 13.33
CA TRP A 8 -4.08 10.19 13.83
C TRP A 8 -2.97 9.16 14.03
N ILE A 9 -1.82 9.39 13.41
CA ILE A 9 -0.64 8.52 13.54
C ILE A 9 0.33 9.16 14.51
N ARG A 10 0.68 8.45 15.58
CA ARG A 10 1.69 8.91 16.53
C ARG A 10 3.08 8.73 15.92
N GLY A 11 3.69 9.84 15.50
CA GLY A 11 4.96 9.83 14.78
C GLY A 11 6.14 9.28 15.57
N ASP A 12 6.11 9.42 16.91
CA ASP A 12 7.12 8.89 17.82
C ASP A 12 7.10 7.36 17.94
N GLU A 13 5.96 6.73 17.67
CA GLU A 13 5.79 5.28 17.73
C GLU A 13 5.82 4.60 16.35
N CYS A 14 5.58 5.35 15.27
CA CYS A 14 5.50 4.80 13.92
C CYS A 14 6.85 4.26 13.42
N ILE A 15 6.86 3.00 12.99
CA ILE A 15 8.05 2.32 12.46
C ILE A 15 8.18 2.40 10.94
N GLY A 16 7.20 2.99 10.26
CA GLY A 16 7.24 3.12 8.80
C GLY A 16 6.98 1.83 8.01
N CYS A 17 6.24 0.87 8.57
CA CYS A 17 5.98 -0.42 7.91
C CYS A 17 5.09 -0.33 6.66
N GLY A 18 4.33 0.76 6.51
CA GLY A 18 3.48 1.00 5.33
C GLY A 18 2.19 0.20 5.24
N ARG A 19 1.85 -0.61 6.22
CA ARG A 19 0.63 -1.43 6.21
C ARG A 19 -0.64 -0.58 6.19
N CYS A 20 -0.67 0.49 6.99
CA CYS A 20 -1.80 1.42 7.03
C CYS A 20 -2.06 2.08 5.66
N ARG A 21 -1.00 2.46 4.96
CA ARG A 21 -1.09 3.06 3.63
C ARG A 21 -1.69 2.09 2.60
N LYS A 22 -1.34 0.81 2.69
CA LYS A 22 -1.84 -0.22 1.76
C LYS A 22 -3.34 -0.48 1.89
N VAL A 23 -3.89 -0.35 3.08
CA VAL A 23 -5.31 -0.64 3.35
C VAL A 23 -6.20 0.60 3.25
N CYS A 24 -5.64 1.80 3.16
CA CYS A 24 -6.43 3.02 3.06
C CYS A 24 -7.18 3.08 1.73
N PRO A 25 -8.54 3.11 1.73
CA PRO A 25 -9.32 3.05 0.51
C PRO A 25 -9.32 4.33 -0.31
N VAL A 26 -8.86 5.45 0.26
CA VAL A 26 -8.86 6.78 -0.37
C VAL A 26 -7.47 7.41 -0.47
N ASP A 27 -6.42 6.65 -0.26
CA ASP A 27 -5.03 7.13 -0.26
C ASP A 27 -4.80 8.36 0.64
N ALA A 28 -5.41 8.36 1.81
CA ALA A 28 -5.30 9.47 2.76
C ALA A 28 -4.02 9.43 3.58
N ILE A 29 -3.23 8.37 3.48
CA ILE A 29 -2.00 8.20 4.24
C ILE A 29 -0.79 8.36 3.33
N THR A 30 0.12 9.26 3.70
CA THR A 30 1.37 9.51 3.00
C THR A 30 2.55 8.97 3.78
N GLY A 31 3.61 8.61 3.10
CA GLY A 31 4.84 8.10 3.72
C GLY A 31 5.59 7.18 2.77
N GLY A 32 6.79 6.82 3.13
CA GLY A 32 7.63 5.90 2.38
C GLY A 32 8.17 4.76 3.24
N PRO A 33 8.90 3.79 2.66
CA PRO A 33 9.50 2.72 3.43
C PRO A 33 10.43 3.27 4.53
N LYS A 34 10.24 2.80 5.77
CA LYS A 34 11.00 3.21 6.96
C LYS A 34 10.92 4.71 7.28
N ARG A 35 9.89 5.40 6.78
CA ARG A 35 9.65 6.81 7.07
C ARG A 35 8.36 6.97 7.86
N LEU A 36 8.25 8.08 8.57
CA LEU A 36 7.02 8.44 9.27
C LEU A 36 5.86 8.56 8.29
N HIS A 37 4.72 8.02 8.67
CA HIS A 37 3.49 8.15 7.90
C HIS A 37 2.65 9.28 8.49
N ALA A 38 1.98 10.02 7.63
CA ALA A 38 1.08 11.09 8.02
C ALA A 38 -0.26 10.95 7.30
N VAL A 39 -1.31 11.48 7.90
CA VAL A 39 -2.68 11.44 7.36
C VAL A 39 -3.02 12.77 6.73
N ILE A 40 -3.57 12.72 5.51
CA ILE A 40 -4.16 13.88 4.85
C ILE A 40 -5.56 14.06 5.43
N GLU A 41 -5.74 15.07 6.26
CA GLU A 41 -6.97 15.28 7.04
C GLU A 41 -8.22 15.38 6.18
N ASP A 42 -8.14 16.15 5.09
CA ASP A 42 -9.27 16.37 4.19
C ASP A 42 -9.64 15.12 3.37
N ALA A 43 -8.75 14.18 3.24
CA ALA A 43 -8.96 12.96 2.48
C ALA A 43 -9.44 11.79 3.35
N CYS A 44 -9.16 11.79 4.64
CA CYS A 44 -9.50 10.70 5.55
C CYS A 44 -11.02 10.59 5.75
N THR A 45 -11.56 9.39 5.56
CA THR A 45 -12.99 9.11 5.73
C THR A 45 -13.36 8.57 7.10
N GLY A 46 -12.39 8.28 7.95
CA GLY A 46 -12.64 7.73 9.29
C GLY A 46 -13.06 6.26 9.31
N CYS A 47 -12.72 5.48 8.30
CA CYS A 47 -13.13 4.07 8.18
C CYS A 47 -12.44 3.11 9.15
N SER A 48 -11.38 3.54 9.84
CA SER A 48 -10.61 2.77 10.85
C SER A 48 -9.85 1.54 10.33
N LEU A 49 -9.82 1.27 9.04
CA LEU A 49 -9.11 0.11 8.48
C LEU A 49 -7.59 0.16 8.76
N CYS A 50 -7.00 1.35 8.72
CA CYS A 50 -5.59 1.55 9.01
C CYS A 50 -5.24 1.22 10.46
N GLN A 51 -6.13 1.52 11.40
CA GLN A 51 -5.94 1.22 12.82
C GLN A 51 -5.78 -0.28 13.06
N ALA A 52 -6.62 -1.10 12.42
CA ALA A 52 -6.54 -2.55 12.51
C ALA A 52 -5.28 -3.12 11.85
N ALA A 53 -4.76 -2.45 10.82
CA ALA A 53 -3.57 -2.87 10.08
C ALA A 53 -2.25 -2.54 10.79
N CYS A 54 -2.24 -1.62 11.73
CA CYS A 54 -1.02 -1.20 12.44
C CYS A 54 -0.57 -2.27 13.43
N PRO A 55 0.66 -2.83 13.28
CA PRO A 55 1.13 -3.90 14.17
C PRO A 55 1.51 -3.43 15.57
N ILE A 56 1.79 -2.15 15.74
CA ILE A 56 2.21 -1.55 17.02
C ILE A 56 1.14 -0.64 17.63
N ALA A 57 -0.04 -0.59 17.02
CA ALA A 57 -1.17 0.22 17.49
C ALA A 57 -0.84 1.72 17.71
N CYS A 58 -0.02 2.30 16.83
CA CYS A 58 0.34 3.73 16.90
C CYS A 58 -0.72 4.64 16.27
N ILE A 59 -1.83 4.09 15.79
CA ILE A 59 -2.89 4.82 15.11
C ILE A 59 -4.10 4.94 16.03
N SER A 60 -4.60 6.16 16.17
CA SER A 60 -5.80 6.48 16.94
C SER A 60 -6.81 7.18 16.05
N MET A 61 -8.09 7.06 16.41
CA MET A 61 -9.16 7.80 15.77
C MET A 61 -9.49 9.04 16.61
N VAL A 62 -9.56 10.19 15.95
CA VAL A 62 -9.90 11.46 16.61
C VAL A 62 -11.13 12.07 15.93
N GLU A 63 -11.98 12.73 16.72
CA GLU A 63 -13.12 13.46 16.21
C GLU A 63 -12.66 14.83 15.69
N THR A 64 -13.15 15.21 14.52
CA THR A 64 -12.75 16.47 13.89
C THR A 64 -13.68 17.64 14.22
N GLY A 65 -14.85 17.35 14.77
CA GLY A 65 -15.89 18.37 14.99
C GLY A 65 -16.55 18.88 13.70
N ALA A 66 -16.21 18.32 12.55
CA ALA A 66 -16.79 18.67 11.26
C ALA A 66 -17.88 17.65 10.88
N ASP A 67 -18.88 18.10 10.12
CA ASP A 67 -19.93 17.26 9.61
C ASP A 67 -19.52 16.55 8.32
N TRP A 68 -20.03 15.35 8.12
CA TRP A 68 -19.87 14.64 6.87
C TRP A 68 -20.82 15.23 5.82
N THR A 69 -20.28 15.82 4.77
CA THR A 69 -21.06 16.46 3.71
C THR A 69 -21.07 15.61 2.44
N SER A 70 -22.02 15.92 1.53
CA SER A 70 -22.08 15.27 0.22
C SER A 70 -20.84 15.55 -0.64
N ASP A 71 -20.24 16.73 -0.49
CA ASP A 71 -18.99 17.10 -1.17
C ASP A 71 -17.82 16.23 -0.70
N LYS A 72 -17.74 15.97 0.60
CA LYS A 72 -16.74 15.05 1.17
C LYS A 72 -16.94 13.61 0.67
N ALA A 73 -18.19 13.17 0.58
CA ALA A 73 -18.53 11.85 0.05
C ALA A 73 -18.14 11.71 -1.43
N ALA A 74 -18.41 12.73 -2.24
CA ALA A 74 -18.03 12.76 -3.65
C ALA A 74 -16.50 12.73 -3.83
N ALA A 75 -15.77 13.53 -3.06
CA ALA A 75 -14.32 13.56 -3.08
C ALA A 75 -13.71 12.21 -2.65
N ALA A 76 -14.27 11.57 -1.64
CA ALA A 76 -13.85 10.25 -1.19
C ALA A 76 -14.08 9.18 -2.26
N SER A 77 -15.21 9.23 -2.94
CA SER A 77 -15.52 8.32 -4.06
C SER A 77 -14.53 8.50 -5.21
N ASP A 78 -14.22 9.73 -5.59
CA ASP A 78 -13.24 10.04 -6.64
C ASP A 78 -11.84 9.52 -6.29
N ARG A 79 -11.42 9.71 -5.05
CA ARG A 79 -10.12 9.20 -4.56
C ARG A 79 -10.09 7.67 -4.55
N HIS A 80 -11.18 7.04 -4.16
CA HIS A 80 -11.28 5.57 -4.19
C HIS A 80 -11.18 5.02 -5.62
N GLN A 81 -11.87 5.64 -6.58
CA GLN A 81 -11.79 5.26 -7.99
C GLN A 81 -10.37 5.47 -8.55
N ALA A 82 -9.75 6.60 -8.25
CA ALA A 82 -8.37 6.88 -8.67
C ALA A 82 -7.39 5.84 -8.10
N ARG A 83 -7.56 5.47 -6.84
CA ARG A 83 -6.77 4.42 -6.18
C ARG A 83 -6.95 3.07 -6.88
N LYS A 84 -8.19 2.69 -7.15
CA LYS A 84 -8.51 1.44 -7.83
C LYS A 84 -7.84 1.35 -9.19
N SER A 85 -7.98 2.40 -10.00
CA SER A 85 -7.36 2.48 -11.33
C SER A 85 -5.82 2.41 -11.26
N ARG A 86 -5.21 3.10 -10.29
CA ARG A 86 -3.77 3.05 -10.07
C ARG A 86 -3.29 1.65 -9.70
N LEU A 87 -3.97 0.97 -8.79
CA LEU A 87 -3.61 -0.39 -8.37
C LEU A 87 -3.73 -1.41 -9.51
N GLU A 88 -4.76 -1.29 -10.33
CA GLU A 88 -4.92 -2.12 -11.53
C GLU A 88 -3.76 -1.91 -12.51
N ARG A 89 -3.40 -0.67 -12.78
CA ARG A 89 -2.27 -0.33 -13.65
C ARG A 89 -0.94 -0.85 -13.09
N GLU A 90 -0.68 -0.63 -11.82
CA GLU A 90 0.53 -1.11 -11.14
C GLU A 90 0.63 -2.64 -11.17
N SER A 91 -0.49 -3.33 -10.99
CA SER A 91 -0.56 -4.79 -11.07
C SER A 91 -0.19 -5.30 -12.47
N LEU A 92 -0.76 -4.70 -13.51
CA LEU A 92 -0.44 -5.05 -14.90
C LEU A 92 1.01 -4.78 -15.26
N GLU A 93 1.55 -3.64 -14.83
CA GLU A 93 2.96 -3.29 -15.03
C GLU A 93 3.89 -4.27 -14.30
N GLN A 94 3.52 -4.66 -13.10
CA GLN A 94 4.29 -5.62 -12.31
C GLN A 94 4.28 -7.01 -12.95
N GLU A 95 3.13 -7.48 -13.41
CA GLU A 95 3.00 -8.75 -14.14
C GLU A 95 3.86 -8.73 -15.42
N ALA A 96 3.82 -7.64 -16.17
CA ALA A 96 4.64 -7.47 -17.37
C ALA A 96 6.14 -7.50 -17.05
N ARG A 97 6.58 -6.87 -15.96
CA ARG A 97 7.98 -6.94 -15.50
C ARG A 97 8.38 -8.36 -15.13
N TYR A 98 7.57 -9.05 -14.36
CA TYR A 98 7.87 -10.43 -13.97
C TYR A 98 7.90 -11.37 -15.18
N ALA A 99 7.01 -11.21 -16.13
CA ALA A 99 7.02 -12.00 -17.36
C ALA A 99 8.30 -11.77 -18.17
N ALA A 100 8.74 -10.50 -18.31
CA ALA A 100 9.97 -10.15 -19.01
C ALA A 100 11.22 -10.67 -18.30
N LEU A 101 11.30 -10.54 -16.97
CA LEU A 101 12.41 -11.05 -16.16
C LEU A 101 12.44 -12.57 -16.12
N GLY A 102 11.27 -13.20 -16.00
CA GLY A 102 11.13 -14.65 -15.90
C GLY A 102 11.68 -15.40 -17.09
N GLN A 103 11.50 -14.88 -18.30
CA GLN A 103 12.03 -15.52 -19.52
C GLN A 103 13.56 -15.52 -19.55
N GLY A 104 14.18 -14.39 -19.26
CA GLY A 104 15.64 -14.27 -19.23
C GLY A 104 16.29 -15.04 -18.09
N ASP A 105 15.72 -14.97 -16.90
CA ASP A 105 16.22 -15.60 -15.70
C ASP A 105 16.08 -17.13 -15.75
N LEU A 106 14.96 -17.62 -16.27
CA LEU A 106 14.73 -19.06 -16.45
C LEU A 106 15.74 -19.69 -17.41
N ALA A 107 16.04 -19.02 -18.53
CA ALA A 107 17.03 -19.46 -19.50
C ALA A 107 18.44 -19.53 -18.87
N ARG A 108 18.83 -18.52 -18.07
CA ARG A 108 20.09 -18.50 -17.33
C ARG A 108 20.19 -19.64 -16.32
N LYS A 109 19.12 -19.87 -15.56
CA LYS A 109 19.07 -20.95 -14.57
C LYS A 109 19.17 -22.32 -15.22
N LYS A 110 18.47 -22.55 -16.32
CA LYS A 110 18.59 -23.78 -17.11
C LYS A 110 20.02 -24.01 -17.60
N ALA A 111 20.63 -23.01 -18.21
CA ALA A 111 21.99 -23.11 -18.70
C ALA A 111 23.01 -23.40 -17.59
N ALA A 112 22.84 -22.78 -16.42
CA ALA A 112 23.69 -23.03 -15.26
C ALA A 112 23.53 -24.46 -14.74
N ILE A 113 22.32 -24.99 -14.66
CA ILE A 113 22.04 -26.36 -14.24
C ILE A 113 22.63 -27.35 -15.22
N GLU A 114 22.47 -27.16 -16.51
CA GLU A 114 23.03 -28.01 -17.56
C GLU A 114 24.55 -28.06 -17.51
N ALA A 115 25.19 -26.91 -17.28
CA ALA A 115 26.63 -26.79 -17.13
C ALA A 115 27.16 -27.59 -15.90
N ILE A 116 26.46 -27.47 -14.78
CA ILE A 116 26.79 -28.22 -13.53
C ILE A 116 26.65 -29.74 -13.74
N LEU A 117 25.54 -30.14 -14.38
CA LEU A 117 25.30 -31.56 -14.68
C LEU A 117 26.35 -32.13 -15.64
N ALA A 118 26.76 -31.37 -16.63
CA ALA A 118 27.84 -31.79 -17.55
C ALA A 118 29.18 -31.96 -16.85
N LEU A 119 29.51 -31.09 -15.90
CA LEU A 119 30.71 -31.21 -15.07
C LEU A 119 30.65 -32.41 -14.13
N ALA A 120 29.51 -32.72 -13.54
CA ALA A 120 29.29 -33.86 -12.68
C ALA A 120 29.41 -35.18 -13.46
N ALA A 121 28.97 -35.22 -14.70
CA ALA A 121 29.07 -36.43 -15.56
C ALA A 121 30.48 -36.77 -15.98
N LYS A 122 31.45 -35.85 -15.89
CA LYS A 122 32.86 -36.07 -16.22
C LYS A 122 33.69 -36.71 -15.10
N LYS A 123 33.11 -36.87 -13.93
CA LYS A 123 33.72 -37.58 -12.81
C LYS A 123 33.29 -39.06 -12.85
#